data_70bef518924601afcb82a840ce054fe2
#
_entry.id   70bef518924601afcb82a840ce054fe2
#
_cell.length_a   1.000
_cell.length_b   1.000
_cell.length_c   1.000
_cell.angle_alpha   90.00
_cell.angle_beta   90.00
_cell.angle_gamma   90.00
#
_symmetry.space_group_name_H-M   'P 1'
#
loop_
_entity.id
_entity.type
_entity.pdbx_description
1 polymer ?
#
loop_
_entity_poly.entity_id
_entity_poly.type
_entity_poly.pdbx_seq_one_letter_code
_entity_poly.pdbx_strand_id
1 'polypeptide(L)'
;MLVDPASVPTAVPDPVTPALGDLLVSAWESGALQAALDVSPGAATPPVGPVRAELAGVGESFAAWRLAPLPSMPSAPTAMTRPTAPTGKTAPTGPASFILRVPHVPVSALPRSLAQEIAALAHAPTGVGPAPVGAHDDASTSPLGLPVVLTADVPGAAARPSSWTSAHLRSHAHHLARLHSVPAPGRGPVMPGPEPWAAVPAGPQSLLTEVEAEAEGWRAAVIGAPDVSGLEPLIDAALARVARIEPQIAQLDGFVLSHGDLCATNILWDGVDVAGRPAVQYIDFEWAQGDDPARDLANLGGSVHGGPWYVPLTEEQVAGFVGAYVDARAALAREAGSGELPDSVADVGALRERMRAWTAYDRMAMLAHVASRAAESEMHRRVLPQLRGTLAAELGLPD
;
A
#
# COMPACT_ATOMS: atom_id res chain seq x y z
N MET A 1 10.04 36.52 -3.34
CA MET A 1 9.16 37.15 -2.33
C MET A 1 9.47 36.42 -1.04
N LEU A 2 10.12 37.09 -0.08
CA LEU A 2 10.48 36.46 1.22
C LEU A 2 9.17 36.22 1.99
N VAL A 3 8.91 34.95 2.31
CA VAL A 3 7.80 34.57 3.21
C VAL A 3 8.10 35.17 4.58
N ASP A 4 7.15 35.90 5.12
CA ASP A 4 7.24 36.50 6.46
C ASP A 4 7.42 35.38 7.50
N PRO A 5 8.53 35.33 8.26
CA PRO A 5 8.78 34.31 9.27
C PRO A 5 7.79 34.34 10.44
N ALA A 6 6.90 35.34 10.51
CA ALA A 6 5.86 35.43 11.53
C ALA A 6 4.62 34.55 11.28
N SER A 7 4.56 33.84 10.13
CA SER A 7 3.38 33.02 9.78
C SER A 7 3.52 31.51 10.06
N VAL A 8 4.61 31.08 10.69
CA VAL A 8 4.71 29.68 11.13
C VAL A 8 3.83 29.47 12.35
N PRO A 9 2.85 28.54 12.31
CA PRO A 9 2.00 28.27 13.46
C PRO A 9 2.83 27.91 14.68
N THR A 10 2.59 28.57 15.81
CA THR A 10 3.29 28.32 17.08
C THR A 10 2.98 26.97 17.72
N ALA A 11 2.01 26.23 17.18
CA ALA A 11 1.69 24.85 17.57
C ALA A 11 1.35 24.06 16.29
N VAL A 12 1.98 22.90 16.15
CA VAL A 12 1.68 21.94 15.07
C VAL A 12 0.27 21.41 15.29
N PRO A 13 -0.67 21.57 14.34
CA PRO A 13 -2.02 21.06 14.50
C PRO A 13 -2.04 19.53 14.54
N ASP A 14 -2.94 18.97 15.34
CA ASP A 14 -3.20 17.53 15.33
C ASP A 14 -3.72 17.14 13.94
N PRO A 15 -3.13 16.10 13.31
CA PRO A 15 -3.44 15.66 11.94
C PRO A 15 -4.91 15.33 11.64
N VAL A 16 -5.74 15.13 12.67
CA VAL A 16 -7.15 14.78 12.53
C VAL A 16 -8.12 15.92 12.85
N THR A 17 -7.62 17.11 13.17
CA THR A 17 -8.47 18.24 13.58
C THR A 17 -8.94 19.10 12.41
N PRO A 18 -10.12 19.74 12.50
CA PRO A 18 -10.60 20.71 11.52
C PRO A 18 -9.60 21.85 11.25
N ALA A 19 -8.80 22.23 12.25
CA ALA A 19 -7.79 23.26 12.13
C ALA A 19 -6.73 22.92 11.08
N LEU A 20 -6.36 21.64 10.91
CA LEU A 20 -5.49 21.22 9.82
C LEU A 20 -6.21 21.34 8.47
N GLY A 21 -7.51 21.03 8.39
CA GLY A 21 -8.31 21.21 7.17
C GLY A 21 -8.27 22.65 6.66
N ASP A 22 -8.46 23.64 7.55
CA ASP A 22 -8.40 25.07 7.20
C ASP A 22 -7.00 25.48 6.76
N LEU A 23 -5.96 24.97 7.42
CA LEU A 23 -4.57 25.23 7.05
C LEU A 23 -4.23 24.61 5.68
N LEU A 24 -4.73 23.40 5.39
CA LEU A 24 -4.58 22.73 4.09
C LEU A 24 -5.20 23.56 2.96
N VAL A 25 -6.41 24.06 3.14
CA VAL A 25 -7.08 24.95 2.18
C VAL A 25 -6.22 26.19 1.92
N SER A 26 -5.78 26.88 2.97
CA SER A 26 -4.95 28.07 2.86
C SER A 26 -3.62 27.81 2.17
N ALA A 27 -2.90 26.72 2.52
CA ALA A 27 -1.62 26.36 1.93
C ALA A 27 -1.77 25.95 0.45
N TRP A 28 -2.89 25.29 0.10
CA TRP A 28 -3.21 24.93 -1.27
C TRP A 28 -3.54 26.17 -2.13
N GLU A 29 -4.45 26.99 -1.69
CA GLU A 29 -4.92 28.18 -2.42
C GLU A 29 -3.82 29.22 -2.64
N SER A 30 -2.89 29.34 -1.70
CA SER A 30 -1.69 30.19 -1.84
C SER A 30 -0.61 29.60 -2.74
N GLY A 31 -0.67 28.33 -3.10
CA GLY A 31 0.38 27.61 -3.81
C GLY A 31 1.59 27.23 -2.96
N ALA A 32 1.55 27.49 -1.64
CA ALA A 32 2.66 27.20 -0.74
C ALA A 32 2.91 25.68 -0.62
N LEU A 33 1.84 24.87 -0.60
CA LEU A 33 1.95 23.43 -0.53
C LEU A 33 2.61 22.86 -1.80
N GLN A 34 2.16 23.29 -2.99
CA GLN A 34 2.73 22.87 -4.28
C GLN A 34 4.20 23.25 -4.43
N ALA A 35 4.58 24.43 -3.90
CA ALA A 35 5.95 24.91 -3.94
C ALA A 35 6.89 24.14 -2.98
N ALA A 36 6.36 23.56 -1.90
CA ALA A 36 7.13 22.80 -0.92
C ALA A 36 7.35 21.34 -1.32
N LEU A 37 6.46 20.76 -2.15
CA LEU A 37 6.56 19.34 -2.53
C LEU A 37 7.76 19.08 -3.44
N ASP A 38 8.52 18.03 -3.12
CA ASP A 38 9.45 17.40 -4.04
C ASP A 38 8.64 16.61 -5.07
N VAL A 39 8.42 17.21 -6.23
CA VAL A 39 7.52 16.67 -7.26
C VAL A 39 8.16 15.50 -7.98
N SER A 40 7.42 14.40 -8.12
CA SER A 40 7.85 13.25 -8.89
C SER A 40 8.12 13.59 -10.34
N PRO A 41 9.18 13.05 -10.97
CA PRO A 41 9.45 13.28 -12.39
C PRO A 41 8.25 12.90 -13.25
N GLY A 42 7.76 13.84 -14.06
CA GLY A 42 6.62 13.63 -14.94
C GLY A 42 5.24 13.75 -14.27
N ALA A 43 5.18 14.02 -12.96
CA ALA A 43 3.92 14.30 -12.30
C ALA A 43 3.32 15.63 -12.79
N ALA A 44 1.99 15.64 -12.92
CA ALA A 44 1.29 16.89 -13.19
C ALA A 44 1.32 17.78 -11.96
N THR A 45 1.74 19.04 -12.12
CA THR A 45 1.63 20.02 -11.03
C THR A 45 0.15 20.24 -10.70
N PRO A 46 -0.26 20.04 -9.43
CA PRO A 46 -1.65 20.28 -9.06
C PRO A 46 -2.05 21.73 -9.30
N PRO A 47 -3.26 21.98 -9.78
CA PRO A 47 -3.72 23.35 -10.02
C PRO A 47 -3.85 24.10 -8.70
N VAL A 48 -3.40 25.34 -8.67
CA VAL A 48 -3.69 26.29 -7.58
C VAL A 48 -5.11 26.80 -7.77
N GLY A 49 -5.91 26.83 -6.72
CA GLY A 49 -7.27 27.33 -6.77
C GLY A 49 -8.11 26.92 -5.57
N PRO A 50 -9.37 27.35 -5.51
CA PRO A 50 -10.24 27.02 -4.40
C PRO A 50 -10.46 25.51 -4.26
N VAL A 51 -10.26 24.98 -3.04
CA VAL A 51 -10.48 23.56 -2.72
C VAL A 51 -11.30 23.43 -1.45
N ARG A 52 -11.93 22.26 -1.31
CA ARG A 52 -12.48 21.78 -0.06
C ARG A 52 -11.57 20.68 0.48
N ALA A 53 -11.21 20.76 1.74
CA ALA A 53 -10.50 19.70 2.44
C ALA A 53 -11.48 18.91 3.31
N GLU A 54 -11.47 17.59 3.19
CA GLU A 54 -12.27 16.67 3.99
C GLU A 54 -11.39 15.54 4.51
N LEU A 55 -11.53 15.21 5.80
CA LEU A 55 -10.86 14.02 6.36
C LEU A 55 -11.46 12.78 5.70
N ALA A 56 -10.65 12.10 4.88
CA ALA A 56 -11.05 10.91 4.13
C ALA A 56 -10.92 9.64 4.98
N GLY A 57 -9.99 9.60 5.93
CA GLY A 57 -9.79 8.48 6.82
C GLY A 57 -8.59 8.66 7.74
N VAL A 58 -8.51 7.77 8.74
CA VAL A 58 -7.37 7.69 9.66
C VAL A 58 -6.93 6.23 9.70
N GLY A 59 -5.70 5.97 9.26
CA GLY A 59 -5.04 4.67 9.34
C GLY A 59 -4.15 4.56 10.56
N GLU A 60 -3.31 3.52 10.60
CA GLU A 60 -2.35 3.29 11.70
C GLU A 60 -1.22 4.34 11.72
N SER A 61 -0.77 4.79 10.57
CA SER A 61 0.37 5.71 10.43
C SER A 61 -0.04 7.10 9.97
N PHE A 62 -1.15 7.25 9.23
CA PHE A 62 -1.53 8.48 8.55
C PHE A 62 -2.97 8.90 8.78
N ALA A 63 -3.18 10.23 8.81
CA ALA A 63 -4.46 10.85 8.51
C ALA A 63 -4.50 11.23 7.03
N ALA A 64 -5.54 10.82 6.30
CA ALA A 64 -5.74 11.09 4.89
C ALA A 64 -6.79 12.19 4.70
N TRP A 65 -6.44 13.23 3.96
CA TRP A 65 -7.32 14.36 3.63
C TRP A 65 -7.58 14.39 2.13
N ARG A 66 -8.85 14.43 1.74
CA ARG A 66 -9.25 14.66 0.35
C ARG A 66 -9.30 16.15 0.07
N LEU A 67 -8.55 16.58 -0.94
CA LEU A 67 -8.57 17.92 -1.49
C LEU A 67 -9.35 17.91 -2.80
N ALA A 68 -10.58 18.42 -2.77
CA ALA A 68 -11.46 18.46 -3.93
C ALA A 68 -11.58 19.90 -4.44
N PRO A 69 -11.18 20.20 -5.70
CA PRO A 69 -11.37 21.51 -6.29
C PRO A 69 -12.82 21.93 -6.27
N LEU A 70 -13.09 23.17 -5.90
CA LEU A 70 -14.43 23.72 -5.97
C LEU A 70 -14.79 24.01 -7.43
N PRO A 71 -16.05 23.77 -7.85
CA PRO A 71 -16.49 24.08 -9.20
C PRO A 71 -16.30 25.58 -9.44
N SER A 72 -15.61 25.93 -10.51
CA SER A 72 -15.52 27.32 -10.95
C SER A 72 -16.94 27.82 -11.24
N MET A 73 -17.33 28.94 -10.65
CA MET A 73 -18.59 29.57 -11.01
C MET A 73 -18.57 29.80 -12.53
N PRO A 74 -19.62 29.36 -13.26
CA PRO A 74 -19.67 29.60 -14.67
C PRO A 74 -19.57 31.12 -14.90
N SER A 75 -18.55 31.54 -15.62
CA SER A 75 -18.47 32.93 -16.12
C SER A 75 -19.77 33.20 -16.82
N ALA A 76 -20.39 34.37 -16.56
CA ALA A 76 -21.66 34.77 -17.14
C ALA A 76 -21.70 34.45 -18.63
N PRO A 77 -22.81 33.94 -19.19
CA PRO A 77 -22.85 33.45 -20.55
C PRO A 77 -22.58 34.58 -21.54
N THR A 78 -21.42 34.52 -22.14
CA THR A 78 -21.13 35.33 -23.34
C THR A 78 -21.85 34.63 -24.49
N ALA A 79 -22.86 35.30 -25.02
CA ALA A 79 -23.63 35.07 -26.25
C ALA A 79 -23.87 33.59 -26.69
N MET A 80 -25.14 33.27 -26.81
CA MET A 80 -25.73 32.04 -27.34
C MET A 80 -25.05 31.55 -28.63
N THR A 81 -24.28 30.50 -28.55
CA THR A 81 -24.02 29.60 -29.68
C THR A 81 -24.90 28.37 -29.55
N ARG A 82 -25.58 28.04 -30.65
CA ARG A 82 -26.58 26.95 -30.80
C ARG A 82 -25.95 25.59 -30.45
N PRO A 83 -26.62 24.76 -29.64
CA PRO A 83 -26.04 23.47 -29.25
C PRO A 83 -26.03 22.50 -30.44
N THR A 84 -24.87 22.02 -30.83
CA THR A 84 -24.69 20.80 -31.60
C THR A 84 -24.79 19.62 -30.65
N ALA A 85 -25.54 18.60 -31.00
CA ALA A 85 -25.78 17.42 -30.20
C ALA A 85 -24.47 16.70 -29.81
N PRO A 86 -24.28 16.29 -28.55
CA PRO A 86 -23.09 15.56 -28.12
C PRO A 86 -23.16 14.10 -28.60
N THR A 87 -22.29 13.72 -29.52
CA THR A 87 -21.97 12.33 -29.83
C THR A 87 -20.73 11.94 -29.03
N GLY A 88 -20.89 11.09 -28.04
CA GLY A 88 -19.80 10.48 -27.29
C GLY A 88 -19.95 10.70 -25.78
N LYS A 89 -19.90 9.61 -25.01
CA LYS A 89 -19.72 9.65 -23.56
C LYS A 89 -18.31 10.21 -23.30
N THR A 90 -18.21 11.52 -23.12
CA THR A 90 -17.03 12.12 -22.49
C THR A 90 -17.04 11.68 -21.02
N ALA A 91 -15.94 11.04 -20.59
CA ALA A 91 -15.68 10.83 -19.18
C ALA A 91 -15.85 12.17 -18.43
N PRO A 92 -16.33 12.16 -17.18
CA PRO A 92 -16.51 13.38 -16.42
C PRO A 92 -15.15 14.07 -16.29
N THR A 93 -14.94 15.15 -17.04
CA THR A 93 -13.81 16.07 -16.88
C THR A 93 -14.08 17.02 -15.71
N GLY A 94 -14.39 16.44 -14.54
CA GLY A 94 -14.30 17.20 -13.31
C GLY A 94 -12.82 17.35 -12.91
N PRO A 95 -12.46 18.42 -12.23
CA PRO A 95 -11.10 18.55 -11.71
C PRO A 95 -10.80 17.35 -10.80
N ALA A 96 -9.66 16.70 -11.04
CA ALA A 96 -9.22 15.56 -10.25
C ALA A 96 -9.04 15.96 -8.78
N SER A 97 -9.61 15.20 -7.84
CA SER A 97 -9.32 15.35 -6.42
C SER A 97 -7.96 14.71 -6.09
N PHE A 98 -7.43 15.09 -4.94
CA PHE A 98 -6.14 14.61 -4.44
C PHE A 98 -6.30 14.07 -3.04
N ILE A 99 -5.45 13.13 -2.66
CA ILE A 99 -5.30 12.65 -1.30
C ILE A 99 -3.97 13.15 -0.75
N LEU A 100 -4.05 13.94 0.30
CA LEU A 100 -2.90 14.36 1.09
C LEU A 100 -2.90 13.53 2.37
N ARG A 101 -1.79 12.81 2.60
CA ARG A 101 -1.60 12.04 3.83
C ARG A 101 -0.57 12.73 4.71
N VAL A 102 -0.90 12.82 6.00
CA VAL A 102 -0.07 13.42 7.04
C VAL A 102 0.22 12.35 8.07
N PRO A 103 1.48 11.99 8.36
CA PRO A 103 1.78 11.04 9.41
C PRO A 103 1.40 11.62 10.77
N HIS A 104 0.75 10.80 11.60
CA HIS A 104 0.49 11.10 13.01
C HIS A 104 1.41 10.31 13.95
N VAL A 105 2.35 9.55 13.37
CA VAL A 105 3.49 8.93 14.04
C VAL A 105 4.77 9.65 13.63
N PRO A 106 5.87 9.57 14.41
CA PRO A 106 7.17 10.10 13.98
C PRO A 106 7.60 9.51 12.63
N VAL A 107 8.15 10.34 11.73
CA VAL A 107 8.63 9.87 10.40
C VAL A 107 9.64 8.73 10.53
N SER A 108 10.45 8.74 11.57
CA SER A 108 11.40 7.65 11.87
C SER A 108 10.75 6.32 12.26
N ALA A 109 9.45 6.32 12.54
CA ALA A 109 8.67 5.11 12.82
C ALA A 109 7.94 4.58 11.57
N LEU A 110 7.97 5.31 10.45
CA LEU A 110 7.43 4.85 9.18
C LEU A 110 8.32 3.76 8.58
N PRO A 111 7.75 2.79 7.87
CA PRO A 111 8.53 1.72 7.23
C PRO A 111 9.45 2.25 6.14
N ARG A 112 9.06 3.33 5.48
CA ARG A 112 9.83 4.04 4.43
C ARG A 112 9.65 5.55 4.59
N SER A 113 10.58 6.34 4.03
CA SER A 113 10.37 7.78 3.91
C SER A 113 9.26 8.09 2.91
N LEU A 114 8.62 9.24 3.06
CA LEU A 114 7.54 9.66 2.15
C LEU A 114 8.02 9.79 0.70
N ALA A 115 9.28 10.22 0.52
CA ALA A 115 9.92 10.30 -0.79
C ALA A 115 10.12 8.91 -1.43
N GLN A 116 10.40 7.86 -0.65
CA GLN A 116 10.51 6.47 -1.14
C GLN A 116 9.15 5.92 -1.57
N GLU A 117 8.08 6.23 -0.85
CA GLU A 117 6.72 5.87 -1.26
C GLU A 117 6.35 6.50 -2.61
N ILE A 118 6.61 7.81 -2.77
CA ILE A 118 6.37 8.51 -4.04
C ILE A 118 7.23 7.92 -5.17
N ALA A 119 8.48 7.54 -4.88
CA ALA A 119 9.34 6.87 -5.85
C ALA A 119 8.77 5.51 -6.28
N ALA A 120 8.27 4.71 -5.35
CA ALA A 120 7.63 3.43 -5.66
C ALA A 120 6.39 3.61 -6.54
N LEU A 121 5.52 4.56 -6.22
CA LEU A 121 4.36 4.92 -7.03
C LEU A 121 4.74 5.40 -8.44
N ALA A 122 5.84 6.17 -8.57
CA ALA A 122 6.32 6.64 -9.87
C ALA A 122 6.83 5.50 -10.78
N HIS A 123 7.28 4.38 -10.18
CA HIS A 123 7.73 3.20 -10.91
C HIS A 123 6.61 2.17 -11.14
N ALA A 124 5.51 2.26 -10.37
CA ALA A 124 4.36 1.40 -10.58
C ALA A 124 3.72 1.64 -11.96
N PRO A 125 3.23 0.62 -12.66
CA PRO A 125 2.57 0.79 -13.94
C PRO A 125 1.32 1.67 -13.80
N THR A 126 1.09 2.56 -14.77
CA THR A 126 -0.05 3.48 -14.76
C THR A 126 -1.37 2.75 -14.50
N GLY A 127 -2.14 3.24 -13.53
CA GLY A 127 -3.43 2.68 -13.14
C GLY A 127 -3.33 1.44 -12.25
N VAL A 128 -2.18 1.16 -11.66
CA VAL A 128 -2.05 0.16 -10.58
C VAL A 128 -2.35 0.78 -9.23
N GLY A 129 -1.86 1.98 -9.01
CA GLY A 129 -2.10 2.78 -7.81
C GLY A 129 -2.39 4.25 -8.18
N PRO A 130 -2.51 5.12 -7.18
CA PRO A 130 -2.68 6.55 -7.40
C PRO A 130 -1.50 7.14 -8.13
N ALA A 131 -1.76 8.10 -9.03
CA ALA A 131 -0.67 8.84 -9.64
C ALA A 131 0.06 9.66 -8.56
N PRO A 132 1.40 9.51 -8.43
CA PRO A 132 2.17 10.29 -7.48
C PRO A 132 2.20 11.77 -7.88
N VAL A 133 2.17 12.65 -6.89
CA VAL A 133 2.39 14.08 -7.09
C VAL A 133 3.70 14.48 -6.45
N GLY A 134 3.88 14.26 -5.16
CA GLY A 134 5.11 14.58 -4.46
C GLY A 134 5.03 14.33 -2.95
N ALA A 135 6.16 14.52 -2.30
CA ALA A 135 6.26 14.40 -0.85
C ALA A 135 7.10 15.55 -0.28
N HIS A 136 6.98 15.77 1.03
CA HIS A 136 7.84 16.65 1.79
C HIS A 136 8.09 16.05 3.17
N ASP A 137 9.31 15.64 3.43
CA ASP A 137 9.68 14.90 4.65
C ASP A 137 10.02 15.81 5.84
N ASP A 138 10.42 17.08 5.59
CA ASP A 138 10.87 18.01 6.63
C ASP A 138 9.75 18.91 7.14
N ALA A 139 9.25 18.60 8.34
CA ALA A 139 8.23 19.41 9.01
C ALA A 139 8.65 20.88 9.21
N SER A 140 9.93 21.17 9.39
CA SER A 140 10.41 22.52 9.71
C SER A 140 10.32 23.50 8.53
N THR A 141 10.29 22.98 7.31
CA THR A 141 10.18 23.75 6.06
C THR A 141 8.83 23.58 5.37
N SER A 142 7.98 22.68 5.91
CA SER A 142 6.62 22.46 5.41
C SER A 142 5.71 23.64 5.75
N PRO A 143 4.87 24.11 4.82
CA PRO A 143 3.88 25.17 5.11
C PRO A 143 2.81 24.74 6.12
N LEU A 144 2.72 23.44 6.40
CA LEU A 144 1.81 22.86 7.40
C LEU A 144 2.48 22.62 8.75
N GLY A 145 3.80 22.75 8.84
CA GLY A 145 4.57 22.33 10.01
C GLY A 145 4.58 20.81 10.21
N LEU A 146 4.21 20.04 9.19
CA LEU A 146 4.08 18.58 9.18
C LEU A 146 4.65 18.00 7.89
N PRO A 147 5.25 16.79 7.93
CA PRO A 147 5.58 16.05 6.71
C PRO A 147 4.30 15.69 5.96
N VAL A 148 4.37 15.55 4.64
CA VAL A 148 3.20 15.25 3.81
C VAL A 148 3.56 14.41 2.60
N VAL A 149 2.60 13.60 2.15
CA VAL A 149 2.63 12.95 0.83
C VAL A 149 1.34 13.25 0.10
N LEU A 150 1.45 13.61 -1.18
CA LEU A 150 0.33 13.97 -2.04
C LEU A 150 0.25 13.05 -3.26
N THR A 151 -0.93 12.48 -3.48
CA THR A 151 -1.24 11.64 -4.64
C THR A 151 -2.56 12.07 -5.27
N ALA A 152 -2.82 11.64 -6.51
CA ALA A 152 -4.16 11.73 -7.06
C ALA A 152 -5.14 10.87 -6.22
N ASP A 153 -6.37 11.33 -6.09
CA ASP A 153 -7.45 10.52 -5.50
C ASP A 153 -7.85 9.41 -6.48
N VAL A 154 -8.00 8.20 -5.99
CA VAL A 154 -8.47 7.06 -6.77
C VAL A 154 -9.87 6.66 -6.31
N PRO A 155 -10.79 6.39 -7.23
CA PRO A 155 -12.15 6.02 -6.89
C PRO A 155 -12.22 4.60 -6.30
N GLY A 156 -13.29 4.35 -5.57
CA GLY A 156 -13.60 3.03 -5.07
C GLY A 156 -13.64 2.92 -3.55
N ALA A 157 -13.91 1.71 -3.09
CA ALA A 157 -13.94 1.37 -1.67
C ALA A 157 -13.38 -0.03 -1.44
N ALA A 158 -12.78 -0.24 -0.27
CA ALA A 158 -12.35 -1.56 0.14
C ALA A 158 -13.56 -2.51 0.33
N ALA A 159 -13.46 -3.70 -0.23
CA ALA A 159 -14.49 -4.72 -0.06
C ALA A 159 -14.28 -5.46 1.26
N ARG A 160 -15.38 -5.77 1.96
CA ARG A 160 -15.29 -6.62 3.17
C ARG A 160 -14.71 -7.99 2.80
N PRO A 161 -13.82 -8.58 3.62
CA PRO A 161 -13.23 -9.88 3.31
C PRO A 161 -14.25 -10.97 2.93
N SER A 162 -15.41 -10.99 3.58
CA SER A 162 -16.48 -11.96 3.32
C SER A 162 -17.25 -11.73 2.00
N SER A 163 -17.06 -10.60 1.33
CA SER A 163 -17.72 -10.27 0.05
C SER A 163 -16.87 -10.58 -1.18
N TRP A 164 -15.65 -11.05 -0.99
CA TRP A 164 -14.76 -11.39 -2.10
C TRP A 164 -15.27 -12.62 -2.87
N THR A 165 -15.26 -12.53 -4.18
CA THR A 165 -15.69 -13.58 -5.09
C THR A 165 -14.52 -14.04 -5.96
N SER A 166 -14.69 -15.14 -6.70
CA SER A 166 -13.68 -15.58 -7.69
C SER A 166 -13.40 -14.53 -8.77
N ALA A 167 -14.35 -13.63 -9.05
CA ALA A 167 -14.11 -12.51 -9.98
C ALA A 167 -13.17 -11.47 -9.37
N HIS A 168 -13.34 -11.14 -8.08
CA HIS A 168 -12.40 -10.26 -7.36
C HIS A 168 -11.00 -10.88 -7.31
N LEU A 169 -10.87 -12.17 -6.98
CA LEU A 169 -9.58 -12.87 -6.95
C LEU A 169 -8.87 -12.83 -8.30
N ARG A 170 -9.58 -13.09 -9.40
CA ARG A 170 -9.00 -12.99 -10.74
C ARG A 170 -8.58 -11.57 -11.10
N SER A 171 -9.41 -10.56 -10.82
CA SER A 171 -9.05 -9.16 -11.10
C SER A 171 -7.84 -8.72 -10.30
N HIS A 172 -7.79 -9.08 -9.01
CA HIS A 172 -6.64 -8.81 -8.16
C HIS A 172 -5.38 -9.51 -8.69
N ALA A 173 -5.45 -10.80 -9.07
CA ALA A 173 -4.34 -11.56 -9.67
C ALA A 173 -3.77 -10.87 -10.91
N HIS A 174 -4.62 -10.42 -11.82
CA HIS A 174 -4.21 -9.69 -13.02
C HIS A 174 -3.57 -8.33 -12.69
N HIS A 175 -4.13 -7.62 -11.72
CA HIS A 175 -3.64 -6.30 -11.32
C HIS A 175 -2.28 -6.40 -10.62
N LEU A 176 -2.13 -7.42 -9.74
CA LEU A 176 -0.87 -7.75 -9.08
C LEU A 176 0.20 -8.16 -10.09
N ALA A 177 -0.16 -8.97 -11.09
CA ALA A 177 0.77 -9.33 -12.17
C ALA A 177 1.30 -8.11 -12.92
N ARG A 178 0.49 -7.05 -13.09
CA ARG A 178 0.93 -5.77 -13.67
C ARG A 178 1.91 -5.04 -12.75
N LEU A 179 1.65 -4.95 -11.44
CA LEU A 179 2.60 -4.36 -10.49
C LEU A 179 3.94 -5.10 -10.57
N HIS A 180 3.90 -6.42 -10.49
CA HIS A 180 5.08 -7.28 -10.53
C HIS A 180 5.74 -7.38 -11.91
N SER A 181 5.22 -6.73 -12.96
CA SER A 181 5.94 -6.60 -14.22
C SER A 181 7.14 -5.66 -14.15
N VAL A 182 7.25 -4.86 -13.08
CA VAL A 182 8.43 -4.03 -12.80
C VAL A 182 9.48 -4.88 -12.08
N PRO A 183 10.60 -5.19 -12.73
CA PRO A 183 11.64 -6.01 -12.11
C PRO A 183 12.43 -5.20 -11.07
N ALA A 184 12.91 -5.89 -10.05
CA ALA A 184 13.84 -5.39 -9.07
C ALA A 184 15.09 -6.28 -9.02
N PRO A 185 16.29 -5.74 -8.73
CA PRO A 185 17.52 -6.53 -8.67
C PRO A 185 17.67 -7.34 -7.38
N GLY A 186 16.81 -7.12 -6.39
CA GLY A 186 16.86 -7.76 -5.08
C GLY A 186 15.84 -7.13 -4.13
N ARG A 187 15.95 -7.46 -2.84
CA ARG A 187 15.12 -6.92 -1.77
C ARG A 187 15.69 -5.59 -1.27
N GLY A 188 14.85 -4.57 -1.20
CA GLY A 188 15.24 -3.27 -0.68
C GLY A 188 14.38 -2.11 -1.20
N PRO A 189 14.58 -0.91 -0.63
CA PRO A 189 13.72 0.23 -0.88
C PRO A 189 13.85 0.77 -2.31
N VAL A 190 12.78 1.38 -2.80
CA VAL A 190 12.80 2.20 -4.01
C VAL A 190 13.32 3.59 -3.65
N MET A 191 14.36 4.04 -4.31
CA MET A 191 14.97 5.35 -4.05
C MET A 191 14.43 6.41 -5.00
N PRO A 192 14.25 7.66 -4.54
CA PRO A 192 13.98 8.78 -5.42
C PRO A 192 15.11 8.98 -6.44
N GLY A 193 14.77 9.41 -7.66
CA GLY A 193 15.73 9.76 -8.69
C GLY A 193 15.88 8.72 -9.80
N PRO A 194 16.92 8.84 -10.64
CA PRO A 194 17.06 8.05 -11.85
C PRO A 194 17.45 6.58 -11.63
N GLU A 195 17.98 6.26 -10.45
CA GLU A 195 18.42 4.91 -10.07
C GLU A 195 17.58 4.36 -8.91
N PRO A 196 16.36 3.87 -9.18
CA PRO A 196 15.40 3.52 -8.13
C PRO A 196 15.88 2.39 -7.21
N TRP A 197 16.83 1.60 -7.66
CA TRP A 197 17.35 0.45 -6.93
C TRP A 197 18.76 0.66 -6.34
N ALA A 198 19.23 1.91 -6.28
CA ALA A 198 20.59 2.22 -5.82
C ALA A 198 20.90 1.75 -4.38
N ALA A 199 19.89 1.63 -3.54
CA ALA A 199 20.04 1.16 -2.15
C ALA A 199 19.81 -0.36 -1.97
N VAL A 200 19.52 -1.10 -3.05
CA VAL A 200 19.37 -2.56 -2.96
C VAL A 200 20.76 -3.17 -2.80
N PRO A 201 21.00 -3.96 -1.73
CA PRO A 201 22.30 -4.61 -1.51
C PRO A 201 22.65 -5.57 -2.64
N ALA A 202 23.91 -5.59 -3.03
CA ALA A 202 24.42 -6.57 -3.99
C ALA A 202 24.59 -7.95 -3.33
N GLY A 203 24.21 -9.00 -4.04
CA GLY A 203 24.40 -10.39 -3.61
C GLY A 203 23.23 -11.00 -2.84
N PRO A 204 23.40 -12.23 -2.36
CA PRO A 204 22.35 -12.94 -1.64
C PRO A 204 21.89 -12.19 -0.38
N GLN A 205 20.58 -12.15 -0.18
CA GLN A 205 19.94 -11.48 0.95
C GLN A 205 19.18 -12.51 1.79
N SER A 206 19.43 -12.55 3.09
CA SER A 206 18.78 -13.47 4.01
C SER A 206 17.45 -12.89 4.49
N LEU A 207 16.36 -13.58 4.18
CA LEU A 207 15.05 -13.31 4.79
C LEU A 207 15.07 -13.74 6.27
N LEU A 208 15.69 -14.86 6.57
CA LEU A 208 15.74 -15.39 7.95
C LEU A 208 16.40 -14.39 8.92
N THR A 209 17.52 -13.78 8.52
CA THR A 209 18.18 -12.76 9.36
C THR A 209 17.28 -11.55 9.65
N GLU A 210 16.49 -11.11 8.69
CA GLU A 210 15.50 -10.03 8.87
C GLU A 210 14.40 -10.45 9.86
N VAL A 211 13.84 -11.63 9.65
CA VAL A 211 12.74 -12.13 10.50
C VAL A 211 13.21 -12.44 11.92
N GLU A 212 14.43 -12.93 12.11
CA GLU A 212 15.05 -13.10 13.44
C GLU A 212 15.17 -11.77 14.19
N ALA A 213 15.62 -10.72 13.49
CA ALA A 213 15.73 -9.39 14.09
C ALA A 213 14.33 -8.81 14.47
N GLU A 214 13.31 -9.02 13.64
CA GLU A 214 11.95 -8.59 13.95
C GLU A 214 11.31 -9.42 15.08
N ALA A 215 11.62 -10.71 15.17
CA ALA A 215 11.09 -11.58 16.24
C ALA A 215 11.46 -11.08 17.64
N GLU A 216 12.62 -10.46 17.81
CA GLU A 216 12.95 -9.79 19.08
C GLU A 216 12.01 -8.63 19.38
N GLY A 217 11.63 -7.86 18.36
CA GLY A 217 10.61 -6.81 18.47
C GLY A 217 9.22 -7.38 18.81
N TRP A 218 8.83 -8.50 18.19
CA TRP A 218 7.55 -9.15 18.52
C TRP A 218 7.50 -9.64 19.96
N ARG A 219 8.59 -10.26 20.45
CA ARG A 219 8.72 -10.67 21.86
C ARG A 219 8.60 -9.48 22.79
N ALA A 220 9.28 -8.38 22.47
CA ALA A 220 9.23 -7.16 23.27
C ALA A 220 7.82 -6.52 23.27
N ALA A 221 7.14 -6.47 22.13
CA ALA A 221 5.82 -5.85 21.98
C ALA A 221 4.73 -6.58 22.78
N VAL A 222 4.89 -7.88 23.02
CA VAL A 222 3.91 -8.68 23.74
C VAL A 222 4.21 -8.84 25.24
N ILE A 223 5.35 -8.34 25.74
CA ILE A 223 5.64 -8.36 27.18
C ILE A 223 4.61 -7.54 27.94
N GLY A 224 3.88 -8.21 28.84
CA GLY A 224 2.86 -7.56 29.67
C GLY A 224 1.48 -7.39 29.01
N ALA A 225 1.30 -7.79 27.75
CA ALA A 225 -0.01 -7.81 27.13
C ALA A 225 -0.87 -8.95 27.73
N PRO A 226 -2.17 -8.75 27.96
CA PRO A 226 -3.06 -9.84 28.39
C PRO A 226 -3.15 -10.92 27.31
N ASP A 227 -3.25 -12.19 27.70
CA ASP A 227 -3.41 -13.36 26.81
C ASP A 227 -2.25 -13.70 25.87
N VAL A 228 -1.03 -13.24 26.17
CA VAL A 228 0.16 -13.55 25.37
C VAL A 228 0.88 -14.85 25.74
N SER A 229 0.40 -15.58 26.76
CA SER A 229 0.87 -16.91 27.04
C SER A 229 0.62 -17.81 25.82
N GLY A 230 1.69 -18.25 25.13
CA GLY A 230 1.60 -19.10 23.94
C GLY A 230 1.92 -18.41 22.61
N LEU A 231 2.35 -17.14 22.58
CA LEU A 231 2.89 -16.54 21.35
C LEU A 231 4.31 -17.01 21.04
N GLU A 232 5.11 -17.35 22.03
CA GLU A 232 6.48 -17.86 21.84
C GLU A 232 6.55 -19.09 20.91
N PRO A 233 5.74 -20.15 21.11
CA PRO A 233 5.70 -21.27 20.18
C PRO A 233 5.30 -20.87 18.75
N LEU A 234 4.45 -19.86 18.57
CA LEU A 234 4.06 -19.34 17.25
C LEU A 234 5.22 -18.60 16.58
N ILE A 235 5.96 -17.78 17.33
CA ILE A 235 7.16 -17.10 16.85
C ILE A 235 8.19 -18.13 16.38
N ASP A 236 8.49 -19.13 17.20
CA ASP A 236 9.46 -20.18 16.89
C ASP A 236 9.04 -21.00 15.66
N ALA A 237 7.75 -21.32 15.54
CA ALA A 237 7.23 -22.06 14.39
C ALA A 237 7.24 -21.21 13.10
N ALA A 238 6.97 -19.90 13.20
CA ALA A 238 7.08 -18.98 12.07
C ALA A 238 8.54 -18.85 11.59
N LEU A 239 9.49 -18.67 12.51
CA LEU A 239 10.93 -18.68 12.21
C LEU A 239 11.36 -19.99 11.54
N ALA A 240 10.93 -21.14 12.07
CA ALA A 240 11.23 -22.44 11.48
C ALA A 240 10.61 -22.61 10.08
N ARG A 241 9.46 -21.98 9.80
CA ARG A 241 8.84 -21.96 8.47
C ARG A 241 9.66 -21.13 7.50
N VAL A 242 10.14 -19.95 7.89
CA VAL A 242 11.00 -19.07 7.08
C VAL A 242 12.36 -19.74 6.81
N ALA A 243 12.98 -20.32 7.82
CA ALA A 243 14.27 -21.01 7.69
C ALA A 243 14.26 -22.12 6.62
N ARG A 244 13.12 -22.78 6.39
CA ARG A 244 12.99 -23.82 5.37
C ARG A 244 13.08 -23.30 3.94
N ILE A 245 12.64 -22.06 3.69
CA ILE A 245 12.68 -21.45 2.35
C ILE A 245 13.91 -20.58 2.14
N GLU A 246 14.71 -20.34 3.16
CA GLU A 246 15.91 -19.50 3.06
C GLU A 246 16.83 -19.88 1.89
N PRO A 247 17.12 -21.18 1.61
CA PRO A 247 17.92 -21.57 0.44
C PRO A 247 17.29 -21.16 -0.90
N GLN A 248 15.97 -21.11 -0.98
CA GLN A 248 15.26 -20.67 -2.19
C GLN A 248 15.34 -19.15 -2.33
N ILE A 249 15.17 -18.39 -1.24
CA ILE A 249 15.29 -16.92 -1.24
C ILE A 249 16.70 -16.48 -1.61
N ALA A 250 17.71 -17.13 -1.07
CA ALA A 250 19.12 -16.81 -1.35
C ALA A 250 19.53 -17.00 -2.83
N GLN A 251 18.78 -17.81 -3.56
CA GLN A 251 19.01 -18.13 -4.99
C GLN A 251 17.92 -17.54 -5.90
N LEU A 252 16.99 -16.74 -5.33
CA LEU A 252 15.87 -16.22 -6.09
C LEU A 252 16.36 -15.27 -7.17
N ASP A 253 15.96 -15.52 -8.39
CA ASP A 253 15.99 -14.58 -9.49
C ASP A 253 14.58 -14.00 -9.71
N GLY A 254 14.48 -12.81 -10.26
CA GLY A 254 13.19 -12.22 -10.61
C GLY A 254 12.43 -11.63 -9.42
N PHE A 255 13.13 -10.89 -8.57
CA PHE A 255 12.49 -9.93 -7.64
C PHE A 255 11.69 -8.89 -8.42
N VAL A 256 10.67 -8.34 -7.77
CA VAL A 256 9.72 -7.41 -8.39
C VAL A 256 9.50 -6.20 -7.52
N LEU A 257 8.91 -5.14 -8.09
CA LEU A 257 8.31 -4.10 -7.27
C LEU A 257 7.10 -4.69 -6.54
N SER A 258 7.25 -4.92 -5.24
CA SER A 258 6.22 -5.41 -4.34
C SER A 258 5.56 -4.23 -3.64
N HIS A 259 4.27 -4.35 -3.36
CA HIS A 259 3.54 -3.40 -2.53
C HIS A 259 3.91 -3.54 -1.04
N GLY A 260 4.13 -4.77 -0.60
CA GLY A 260 4.55 -5.12 0.75
C GLY A 260 3.45 -5.16 1.81
N ASP A 261 2.26 -4.58 1.55
CA ASP A 261 1.09 -4.58 2.45
C ASP A 261 -0.24 -4.63 1.67
N LEU A 262 -0.40 -5.63 0.78
CA LEU A 262 -1.62 -5.82 -0.01
C LEU A 262 -2.73 -6.55 0.75
N CYS A 263 -3.05 -6.07 1.94
CA CYS A 263 -4.22 -6.53 2.67
C CYS A 263 -5.53 -5.99 2.05
N ALA A 264 -6.69 -6.58 2.40
CA ALA A 264 -7.97 -6.25 1.78
C ALA A 264 -8.39 -4.78 1.92
N THR A 265 -7.90 -4.07 2.95
CA THR A 265 -8.18 -2.64 3.17
C THR A 265 -7.44 -1.72 2.21
N ASN A 266 -6.32 -2.18 1.63
CA ASN A 266 -5.50 -1.43 0.68
C ASN A 266 -5.85 -1.72 -0.78
N ILE A 267 -6.93 -2.49 -1.01
CA ILE A 267 -7.43 -2.87 -2.34
C ILE A 267 -8.81 -2.25 -2.54
N LEU A 268 -8.90 -1.23 -3.39
CA LEU A 268 -10.14 -0.53 -3.70
C LEU A 268 -10.80 -1.12 -4.95
N TRP A 269 -12.13 -1.15 -4.94
CA TRP A 269 -12.97 -1.64 -6.02
C TRP A 269 -13.91 -0.54 -6.50
N ASP A 270 -13.95 -0.29 -7.81
CA ASP A 270 -14.83 0.72 -8.44
C ASP A 270 -15.45 0.20 -9.74
N GLY A 271 -16.69 -0.29 -9.64
CA GLY A 271 -17.43 -0.76 -10.80
C GLY A 271 -16.76 -1.92 -11.54
N VAL A 272 -16.72 -1.83 -12.87
CA VAL A 272 -16.09 -2.84 -13.75
C VAL A 272 -15.18 -2.20 -14.79
N ASP A 273 -14.13 -2.88 -15.16
CA ASP A 273 -13.21 -2.47 -16.22
C ASP A 273 -13.84 -2.65 -17.63
N VAL A 274 -13.11 -2.28 -18.68
CA VAL A 274 -13.53 -2.40 -20.06
C VAL A 274 -13.81 -3.84 -20.51
N ALA A 275 -13.29 -4.83 -19.78
CA ALA A 275 -13.55 -6.25 -20.00
C ALA A 275 -14.69 -6.81 -19.14
N GLY A 276 -15.40 -5.95 -18.39
CA GLY A 276 -16.50 -6.33 -17.51
C GLY A 276 -16.04 -7.03 -16.21
N ARG A 277 -14.78 -6.92 -15.84
CA ARG A 277 -14.22 -7.46 -14.57
C ARG A 277 -14.28 -6.39 -13.49
N PRO A 278 -14.39 -6.75 -12.19
CA PRO A 278 -14.24 -5.78 -11.11
C PRO A 278 -12.99 -4.93 -11.31
N ALA A 279 -13.16 -3.61 -11.39
CA ALA A 279 -12.04 -2.68 -11.49
C ALA A 279 -11.36 -2.53 -10.13
N VAL A 280 -10.04 -2.58 -10.08
CA VAL A 280 -9.24 -2.61 -8.86
C VAL A 280 -8.15 -1.55 -8.90
N GLN A 281 -7.87 -0.95 -7.76
CA GLN A 281 -6.77 -0.01 -7.52
C GLN A 281 -6.12 -0.34 -6.17
N TYR A 282 -4.81 -0.18 -6.07
CA TYR A 282 -4.08 -0.30 -4.81
C TYR A 282 -3.81 1.08 -4.23
N ILE A 283 -3.81 1.18 -2.90
CA ILE A 283 -3.44 2.38 -2.15
C ILE A 283 -2.45 2.02 -1.06
N ASP A 284 -1.80 3.02 -0.48
CA ASP A 284 -0.91 2.86 0.68
C ASP A 284 0.38 2.09 0.37
N PHE A 285 1.25 2.71 -0.45
CA PHE A 285 2.53 2.13 -0.88
C PHE A 285 3.68 2.36 0.11
N GLU A 286 3.38 2.64 1.37
CA GLU A 286 4.40 2.94 2.39
C GLU A 286 5.37 1.77 2.68
N TRP A 287 4.97 0.53 2.33
CA TRP A 287 5.81 -0.68 2.45
C TRP A 287 6.44 -1.11 1.12
N ALA A 288 6.22 -0.37 0.04
CA ALA A 288 6.66 -0.79 -1.29
C ALA A 288 8.19 -0.83 -1.41
N GLN A 289 8.68 -1.93 -2.01
CA GLN A 289 10.09 -2.21 -2.20
C GLN A 289 10.33 -3.25 -3.29
N GLY A 290 11.58 -3.48 -3.66
CA GLY A 290 11.96 -4.71 -4.35
C GLY A 290 11.80 -5.89 -3.41
N ASP A 291 11.05 -6.95 -3.82
CA ASP A 291 10.86 -8.12 -2.96
C ASP A 291 10.46 -9.38 -3.77
N ASP A 292 10.35 -10.52 -3.07
CA ASP A 292 9.80 -11.77 -3.59
C ASP A 292 8.32 -11.59 -3.95
N PRO A 293 7.88 -11.91 -5.19
CA PRO A 293 6.47 -11.82 -5.55
C PRO A 293 5.54 -12.66 -4.66
N ALA A 294 6.05 -13.67 -3.97
CA ALA A 294 5.29 -14.52 -3.05
C ALA A 294 4.75 -13.73 -1.84
N ARG A 295 5.40 -12.63 -1.44
CA ARG A 295 4.98 -11.79 -0.33
C ARG A 295 3.61 -11.17 -0.56
N ASP A 296 3.44 -10.46 -1.66
CA ASP A 296 2.15 -9.81 -1.97
C ASP A 296 1.03 -10.83 -2.23
N LEU A 297 1.36 -12.00 -2.76
CA LEU A 297 0.40 -13.10 -2.88
C LEU A 297 -0.06 -13.60 -1.50
N ALA A 298 0.84 -13.61 -0.51
CA ALA A 298 0.52 -14.00 0.86
C ALA A 298 -0.37 -12.97 1.58
N ASN A 299 -0.20 -11.68 1.29
CA ASN A 299 -0.83 -10.61 2.04
C ASN A 299 -2.36 -10.57 1.96
N LEU A 300 -2.96 -11.06 0.87
CA LEU A 300 -4.41 -11.04 0.70
C LEU A 300 -5.16 -11.84 1.78
N GLY A 301 -4.62 -12.97 2.21
CA GLY A 301 -5.30 -13.87 3.14
C GLY A 301 -5.07 -15.34 2.81
N GLY A 302 -6.05 -16.18 3.14
CA GLY A 302 -5.97 -17.63 2.98
C GLY A 302 -6.52 -18.37 4.18
N SER A 303 -5.87 -19.49 4.57
CA SER A 303 -6.15 -20.25 5.80
C SER A 303 -5.94 -19.39 7.05
N VAL A 304 -4.92 -18.51 7.04
CA VAL A 304 -4.67 -17.57 8.13
C VAL A 304 -5.36 -16.24 7.84
N HIS A 305 -6.39 -15.96 8.60
CA HIS A 305 -7.22 -14.76 8.41
C HIS A 305 -7.77 -14.23 9.74
N GLY A 306 -8.22 -12.97 9.71
CA GLY A 306 -8.86 -12.30 10.85
C GLY A 306 -8.99 -10.81 10.58
N GLY A 307 -9.99 -10.19 11.20
CA GLY A 307 -10.26 -8.76 11.07
C GLY A 307 -10.63 -8.31 9.66
N PRO A 308 -10.47 -7.01 9.38
CA PRO A 308 -10.79 -6.43 8.09
C PRO A 308 -9.70 -6.65 7.03
N TRP A 309 -8.52 -7.12 7.41
CA TRP A 309 -7.33 -7.13 6.58
C TRP A 309 -7.23 -8.34 5.65
N TYR A 310 -7.70 -9.52 6.10
CA TYR A 310 -7.40 -10.79 5.43
C TYR A 310 -8.65 -11.50 4.95
N VAL A 311 -8.64 -11.88 3.69
CA VAL A 311 -9.74 -12.62 3.05
C VAL A 311 -9.62 -14.11 3.42
N PRO A 312 -10.66 -14.71 4.04
CA PRO A 312 -10.68 -16.14 4.27
C PRO A 312 -10.81 -16.88 2.93
N LEU A 313 -9.83 -17.71 2.59
CA LEU A 313 -9.80 -18.46 1.33
C LEU A 313 -9.56 -19.94 1.62
N THR A 314 -10.25 -20.79 0.87
CA THR A 314 -9.95 -22.22 0.82
C THR A 314 -8.67 -22.48 0.02
N GLU A 315 -8.05 -23.65 0.22
CA GLU A 315 -6.89 -24.07 -0.57
C GLU A 315 -7.16 -24.05 -2.09
N GLU A 316 -8.38 -24.39 -2.50
CA GLU A 316 -8.79 -24.31 -3.92
C GLU A 316 -8.83 -22.88 -4.43
N GLN A 317 -9.37 -21.96 -3.63
CA GLN A 317 -9.41 -20.54 -3.97
C GLN A 317 -7.99 -19.94 -4.03
N VAL A 318 -7.11 -20.29 -3.10
CA VAL A 318 -5.70 -19.88 -3.11
C VAL A 318 -5.01 -20.44 -4.36
N ALA A 319 -5.20 -21.72 -4.68
CA ALA A 319 -4.63 -22.34 -5.89
C ALA A 319 -5.13 -21.65 -7.17
N GLY A 320 -6.43 -21.35 -7.24
CA GLY A 320 -7.03 -20.61 -8.36
C GLY A 320 -6.52 -19.19 -8.51
N PHE A 321 -6.31 -18.49 -7.37
CA PHE A 321 -5.73 -17.14 -7.34
C PHE A 321 -4.27 -17.13 -7.85
N VAL A 322 -3.44 -18.02 -7.31
CA VAL A 322 -2.03 -18.16 -7.74
C VAL A 322 -1.94 -18.56 -9.21
N GLY A 323 -2.78 -19.50 -9.66
CA GLY A 323 -2.85 -19.89 -11.09
C GLY A 323 -3.20 -18.69 -11.98
N ALA A 324 -4.22 -17.93 -11.64
CA ALA A 324 -4.59 -16.72 -12.39
C ALA A 324 -3.47 -15.66 -12.42
N TYR A 325 -2.72 -15.52 -11.33
CA TYR A 325 -1.56 -14.64 -11.28
C TYR A 325 -0.43 -15.10 -12.23
N VAL A 326 -0.07 -16.39 -12.19
CA VAL A 326 0.98 -16.96 -13.06
C VAL A 326 0.58 -16.84 -14.53
N ASP A 327 -0.67 -17.14 -14.88
CA ASP A 327 -1.21 -16.97 -16.23
C ASP A 327 -1.11 -15.52 -16.72
N ALA A 328 -1.46 -14.56 -15.84
CA ALA A 328 -1.38 -13.14 -16.14
C ALA A 328 0.08 -12.68 -16.33
N ARG A 329 1.02 -13.16 -15.50
CA ARG A 329 2.46 -12.90 -15.65
C ARG A 329 2.99 -13.46 -16.99
N ALA A 330 2.58 -14.70 -17.36
CA ALA A 330 2.96 -15.30 -18.63
C ALA A 330 2.38 -14.52 -19.83
N ALA A 331 1.18 -13.97 -19.72
CA ALA A 331 0.61 -13.13 -20.77
C ALA A 331 1.42 -11.85 -20.96
N LEU A 332 1.76 -11.15 -19.86
CA LEU A 332 2.57 -9.93 -19.89
C LEU A 332 3.98 -10.19 -20.43
N ALA A 333 4.61 -11.31 -20.06
CA ALA A 333 5.93 -11.69 -20.59
C ALA A 333 5.89 -11.88 -22.11
N ARG A 334 4.84 -12.54 -22.64
CA ARG A 334 4.65 -12.69 -24.10
C ARG A 334 4.42 -11.35 -24.79
N GLU A 335 3.63 -10.46 -24.22
CA GLU A 335 3.39 -9.10 -24.75
C GLU A 335 4.68 -8.27 -24.78
N ALA A 336 5.55 -8.43 -23.79
CA ALA A 336 6.86 -7.80 -23.73
C ALA A 336 7.92 -8.48 -24.64
N GLY A 337 7.60 -9.61 -25.29
CA GLY A 337 8.48 -10.32 -26.20
C GLY A 337 9.54 -11.22 -25.54
N SER A 338 9.54 -11.36 -24.19
CA SER A 338 10.46 -12.26 -23.49
C SER A 338 10.00 -13.72 -23.55
N GLY A 339 8.70 -13.97 -23.51
CA GLY A 339 8.10 -15.30 -23.61
C GLY A 339 8.32 -16.21 -22.40
N GLU A 340 9.31 -15.93 -21.57
CA GLU A 340 9.69 -16.73 -20.41
C GLU A 340 9.37 -16.01 -19.10
N LEU A 341 8.93 -16.78 -18.11
CA LEU A 341 8.78 -16.34 -16.73
C LEU A 341 10.09 -16.59 -15.97
N PRO A 342 10.47 -15.70 -15.03
CA PRO A 342 11.54 -16.00 -14.09
C PRO A 342 11.17 -17.23 -13.25
N ASP A 343 12.16 -18.00 -12.82
CA ASP A 343 11.97 -19.23 -12.02
C ASP A 343 11.21 -18.96 -10.73
N SER A 344 11.37 -17.75 -10.16
CA SER A 344 10.61 -17.26 -8.99
C SER A 344 9.09 -17.37 -9.15
N VAL A 345 8.57 -17.39 -10.38
CA VAL A 345 7.14 -17.46 -10.70
C VAL A 345 6.78 -18.73 -11.45
N ALA A 346 7.68 -19.24 -12.30
CA ALA A 346 7.45 -20.39 -13.17
C ALA A 346 7.20 -21.68 -12.38
N ASP A 347 7.96 -21.91 -11.31
CA ASP A 347 7.72 -23.02 -10.38
C ASP A 347 6.62 -22.66 -9.39
N VAL A 348 5.37 -23.02 -9.73
CA VAL A 348 4.18 -22.77 -8.88
C VAL A 348 4.29 -23.46 -7.51
N GLY A 349 4.96 -24.63 -7.44
CA GLY A 349 5.18 -25.35 -6.19
C GLY A 349 6.06 -24.54 -5.23
N ALA A 350 7.23 -24.14 -5.70
CA ALA A 350 8.16 -23.31 -4.95
C ALA A 350 7.56 -21.92 -4.60
N LEU A 351 6.83 -21.30 -5.54
CA LEU A 351 6.12 -20.05 -5.28
C LEU A 351 5.12 -20.18 -4.11
N ARG A 352 4.33 -21.26 -4.07
CA ARG A 352 3.38 -21.53 -2.97
C ARG A 352 4.06 -21.85 -1.65
N GLU A 353 5.22 -22.51 -1.66
CA GLU A 353 6.02 -22.72 -0.44
C GLU A 353 6.52 -21.40 0.13
N ARG A 354 7.08 -20.53 -0.71
CA ARG A 354 7.49 -19.19 -0.28
C ARG A 354 6.30 -18.36 0.22
N MET A 355 5.17 -18.40 -0.50
CA MET A 355 3.92 -17.75 -0.07
C MET A 355 3.49 -18.19 1.34
N ARG A 356 3.56 -19.49 1.68
CA ARG A 356 3.25 -19.97 3.04
C ARG A 356 4.22 -19.47 4.10
N ALA A 357 5.50 -19.34 3.76
CA ALA A 357 6.49 -18.80 4.68
C ALA A 357 6.30 -17.29 4.89
N TRP A 358 6.00 -16.53 3.83
CA TRP A 358 5.59 -15.13 3.93
C TRP A 358 4.30 -14.96 4.74
N THR A 359 3.32 -15.86 4.55
CA THR A 359 2.11 -15.87 5.40
C THR A 359 2.47 -16.05 6.87
N ALA A 360 3.35 -16.99 7.21
CA ALA A 360 3.77 -17.19 8.60
C ALA A 360 4.46 -15.95 9.18
N TYR A 361 5.34 -15.32 8.42
CA TYR A 361 6.05 -14.10 8.80
C TYR A 361 5.09 -12.93 9.01
N ASP A 362 4.39 -12.51 7.96
CA ASP A 362 3.55 -11.30 8.00
C ASP A 362 2.38 -11.45 8.99
N ARG A 363 1.82 -12.68 9.15
CA ARG A 363 0.76 -12.92 10.13
C ARG A 363 1.26 -12.97 11.55
N MET A 364 2.50 -13.41 11.79
CA MET A 364 3.10 -13.33 13.12
C MET A 364 3.37 -11.88 13.52
N ALA A 365 3.89 -11.05 12.59
CA ALA A 365 4.07 -9.62 12.79
C ALA A 365 2.73 -8.93 13.11
N MET A 366 1.68 -9.20 12.32
CA MET A 366 0.34 -8.68 12.56
C MET A 366 -0.24 -9.19 13.89
N LEU A 367 -0.02 -10.44 14.26
CA LEU A 367 -0.50 -11.00 15.53
C LEU A 367 0.15 -10.28 16.72
N ALA A 368 1.46 -10.01 16.66
CA ALA A 368 2.18 -9.24 17.68
C ALA A 368 1.63 -7.81 17.78
N HIS A 369 1.39 -7.16 16.64
CA HIS A 369 0.77 -5.83 16.59
C HIS A 369 -0.64 -5.84 17.20
N VAL A 370 -1.50 -6.77 16.81
CA VAL A 370 -2.87 -6.90 17.33
C VAL A 370 -2.85 -7.17 18.85
N ALA A 371 -1.94 -8.02 19.33
CA ALA A 371 -1.80 -8.34 20.74
C ALA A 371 -1.38 -7.13 21.57
N SER A 372 -0.41 -6.34 21.08
CA SER A 372 0.05 -5.11 21.77
C SER A 372 -1.05 -4.06 21.91
N ARG A 373 -2.00 -4.01 20.96
CA ARG A 373 -3.11 -3.04 20.92
C ARG A 373 -4.41 -3.56 21.58
N ALA A 374 -4.50 -4.83 21.93
CA ALA A 374 -5.74 -5.44 22.40
C ALA A 374 -6.28 -4.86 23.72
N ALA A 375 -5.41 -4.30 24.58
CA ALA A 375 -5.84 -3.62 25.81
C ALA A 375 -6.59 -2.30 25.52
N GLU A 376 -6.22 -1.59 24.47
CA GLU A 376 -6.69 -0.23 24.16
C GLU A 376 -7.76 -0.21 23.06
N SER A 377 -7.80 -1.23 22.20
CA SER A 377 -8.67 -1.28 21.03
C SER A 377 -9.61 -2.49 21.07
N GLU A 378 -10.93 -2.22 21.07
CA GLU A 378 -11.95 -3.28 21.02
C GLU A 378 -11.84 -4.10 19.73
N MET A 379 -11.52 -3.49 18.62
CA MET A 379 -11.34 -4.16 17.34
C MET A 379 -10.21 -5.17 17.42
N HIS A 380 -9.03 -4.78 17.92
CA HIS A 380 -7.88 -5.68 18.07
C HIS A 380 -8.16 -6.82 19.06
N ARG A 381 -8.81 -6.51 20.19
CA ARG A 381 -9.22 -7.53 21.18
C ARG A 381 -10.16 -8.57 20.58
N ARG A 382 -11.07 -8.17 19.70
CA ARG A 382 -12.01 -9.09 19.01
C ARG A 382 -11.32 -9.96 17.96
N VAL A 383 -10.32 -9.42 17.25
CA VAL A 383 -9.61 -10.11 16.17
C VAL A 383 -8.55 -11.08 16.69
N LEU A 384 -7.92 -10.77 17.82
CA LEU A 384 -6.79 -11.53 18.38
C LEU A 384 -7.02 -13.05 18.47
N PRO A 385 -8.13 -13.56 19.02
CA PRO A 385 -8.34 -15.00 19.11
C PRO A 385 -8.43 -15.69 17.75
N GLN A 386 -9.12 -15.08 16.80
CA GLN A 386 -9.28 -15.64 15.45
C GLN A 386 -7.95 -15.70 14.72
N LEU A 387 -7.19 -14.59 14.69
CA LEU A 387 -5.91 -14.53 14.01
C LEU A 387 -4.91 -15.53 14.63
N ARG A 388 -4.87 -15.61 15.96
CA ARG A 388 -4.04 -16.57 16.69
C ARG A 388 -4.40 -18.01 16.34
N GLY A 389 -5.68 -18.40 16.45
CA GLY A 389 -6.12 -19.77 16.18
C GLY A 389 -5.87 -20.20 14.74
N THR A 390 -6.14 -19.32 13.75
CA THR A 390 -5.88 -19.65 12.34
C THR A 390 -4.38 -19.74 12.04
N LEU A 391 -3.54 -18.91 12.67
CA LEU A 391 -2.08 -19.01 12.52
C LEU A 391 -1.54 -20.28 13.21
N ALA A 392 -2.01 -20.62 14.40
CA ALA A 392 -1.63 -21.85 15.10
C ALA A 392 -1.95 -23.09 14.25
N ALA A 393 -3.16 -23.15 13.70
CA ALA A 393 -3.57 -24.24 12.82
C ALA A 393 -2.68 -24.36 11.56
N GLU A 394 -2.34 -23.23 10.90
CA GLU A 394 -1.43 -23.20 9.74
C GLU A 394 -0.02 -23.68 10.10
N LEU A 395 0.45 -23.36 11.30
CA LEU A 395 1.77 -23.76 11.78
C LEU A 395 1.79 -25.19 12.37
N GLY A 396 0.63 -25.84 12.49
CA GLY A 396 0.50 -27.18 13.05
C GLY A 396 0.61 -27.24 14.58
N LEU A 397 0.32 -26.14 15.24
CA LEU A 397 0.32 -26.03 16.70
C LEU A 397 -1.10 -26.22 17.26
N PRO A 398 -1.24 -26.73 18.50
CA PRO A 398 -2.55 -26.77 19.18
C PRO A 398 -2.99 -25.32 19.50
N ASP A 399 -4.33 -25.15 19.58
CA ASP A 399 -4.97 -23.89 20.00
C ASP A 399 -4.60 -23.46 21.42
#